data_e7d7f3357a87a87edf3690e7dc40c918
#
_entry.id   e7d7f3357a87a87edf3690e7dc40c918
#
_cell.length_a   1.000
_cell.length_b   1.000
_cell.length_c   1.000
_cell.angle_alpha   90.00
_cell.angle_beta   90.00
_cell.angle_gamma   90.00
#
_symmetry.space_group_name_H-M   'P 1'
#
loop_
_entity.id
_entity.type
_entity.pdbx_description
1 polymer ?
#
loop_
_entity_poly.entity_id
_entity_poly.type
_entity_poly.pdbx_seq_one_letter_code
_entity_poly.pdbx_strand_id
1 'polypeptide(L)'
;MKVGGTALAQIKSKLREFAQVGVSFIDIEKQATVLIQEAGMQPSFSTVPGYHWSTCIMKNDALCHGIPDNQIIASGDIITIDVGLINQGYHLDTTISFGVGEITTKQRRFLEIGQKSLSKAIACAKVGQSVYQISRAMEKVLLEENYGAVYQLTGHGVGKELHMEPTIPCVANPEDRRVRLTEGQTLAIEVMYSMGNPQLIVDADEWTFRTKDGSLTAMFEETVLVTAHGPEILTKGR
;
A
#
# COMPACT_ATOMS: atom_id res chain seq x y z
N MET A 1 15.43 -10.30 2.19
CA MET A 1 14.38 -9.28 2.35
C MET A 1 14.89 -7.98 2.98
N LYS A 2 15.66 -7.90 4.08
CA LYS A 2 16.11 -6.60 4.69
C LYS A 2 16.82 -5.67 3.69
N VAL A 3 17.76 -6.17 2.88
CA VAL A 3 18.46 -5.37 1.85
C VAL A 3 17.47 -4.84 0.82
N GLY A 4 16.58 -5.70 0.30
CA GLY A 4 15.54 -5.28 -0.64
C GLY A 4 14.58 -4.26 -0.03
N GLY A 5 14.19 -4.44 1.24
CA GLY A 5 13.31 -3.52 1.95
C GLY A 5 13.93 -2.12 2.10
N THR A 6 15.22 -2.05 2.45
CA THR A 6 15.94 -0.76 2.52
C THR A 6 15.99 -0.07 1.15
N ALA A 7 16.25 -0.83 0.07
CA ALA A 7 16.26 -0.29 -1.29
C ALA A 7 14.86 0.21 -1.69
N LEU A 8 13.82 -0.59 -1.42
CA LEU A 8 12.43 -0.23 -1.74
C LEU A 8 11.96 1.01 -0.99
N ALA A 9 12.32 1.15 0.28
CA ALA A 9 12.05 2.36 1.06
C ALA A 9 12.68 3.62 0.44
N GLN A 10 13.91 3.52 -0.07
CA GLN A 10 14.59 4.62 -0.76
C GLN A 10 13.92 4.93 -2.10
N ILE A 11 13.52 3.91 -2.85
CA ILE A 11 12.79 4.06 -4.12
C ILE A 11 11.46 4.77 -3.86
N LYS A 12 10.65 4.30 -2.90
CA LYS A 12 9.40 4.94 -2.48
C LYS A 12 9.59 6.44 -2.17
N SER A 13 10.64 6.79 -1.41
CA SER A 13 10.95 8.19 -1.09
C SER A 13 11.27 9.02 -2.34
N LYS A 14 12.12 8.50 -3.22
CA LYS A 14 12.49 9.18 -4.48
C LYS A 14 11.29 9.36 -5.41
N LEU A 15 10.42 8.37 -5.52
CA LEU A 15 9.20 8.45 -6.32
C LEU A 15 8.25 9.52 -5.78
N ARG A 16 8.08 9.58 -4.45
CA ARG A 16 7.29 10.63 -3.81
C ARG A 16 7.86 12.03 -4.10
N GLU A 17 9.18 12.20 -4.03
CA GLU A 17 9.85 13.47 -4.34
C GLU A 17 9.72 13.85 -5.82
N PHE A 18 9.77 12.86 -6.72
CA PHE A 18 9.63 13.06 -8.16
C PHE A 18 8.19 13.41 -8.58
N ALA A 19 7.19 12.87 -7.91
CA ALA A 19 5.77 13.05 -8.23
C ALA A 19 5.27 14.45 -7.86
N GLN A 20 5.57 15.43 -8.71
CA GLN A 20 5.23 16.84 -8.56
C GLN A 20 4.12 17.24 -9.57
N VAL A 21 3.54 18.43 -9.38
CA VAL A 21 2.61 19.02 -10.34
C VAL A 21 3.22 19.06 -11.74
N GLY A 22 2.49 18.58 -12.74
CA GLY A 22 2.92 18.50 -14.13
C GLY A 22 3.63 17.22 -14.54
N VAL A 23 3.97 16.33 -13.59
CA VAL A 23 4.53 15.01 -13.89
C VAL A 23 3.42 14.05 -14.29
N SER A 24 3.67 13.19 -15.28
CA SER A 24 2.73 12.14 -15.69
C SER A 24 2.94 10.83 -14.93
N PHE A 25 1.90 9.99 -14.83
CA PHE A 25 2.02 8.68 -14.20
C PHE A 25 3.01 7.78 -14.94
N ILE A 26 3.03 7.85 -16.27
CA ILE A 26 3.99 7.07 -17.07
C ILE A 26 5.45 7.51 -16.82
N ASP A 27 5.70 8.77 -16.47
CA ASP A 27 7.05 9.21 -16.12
C ASP A 27 7.46 8.74 -14.71
N ILE A 28 6.52 8.63 -13.76
CA ILE A 28 6.76 8.01 -12.45
C ILE A 28 7.08 6.52 -12.64
N GLU A 29 6.34 5.80 -13.47
CA GLU A 29 6.60 4.39 -13.80
C GLU A 29 7.99 4.18 -14.40
N LYS A 30 8.38 5.01 -15.38
CA LYS A 30 9.74 4.97 -15.96
C LYS A 30 10.81 5.19 -14.90
N GLN A 31 10.59 6.18 -14.02
CA GLN A 31 11.51 6.47 -12.92
C GLN A 31 11.61 5.29 -11.94
N ALA A 32 10.48 4.65 -11.59
CA ALA A 32 10.46 3.48 -10.72
C ALA A 32 11.26 2.32 -11.32
N THR A 33 11.01 2.01 -12.59
CA THR A 33 11.72 0.93 -13.32
C THR A 33 13.23 1.18 -13.32
N VAL A 34 13.68 2.41 -13.61
CA VAL A 34 15.10 2.78 -13.58
C VAL A 34 15.69 2.59 -12.18
N LEU A 35 15.03 3.11 -11.14
CA LEU A 35 15.53 3.00 -9.77
C LEU A 35 15.63 1.55 -9.27
N ILE A 36 14.67 0.68 -9.65
CA ILE A 36 14.70 -0.75 -9.32
C ILE A 36 15.88 -1.43 -10.02
N GLN A 37 16.11 -1.13 -11.30
CA GLN A 37 17.23 -1.68 -12.08
C GLN A 37 18.60 -1.20 -11.56
N GLU A 38 18.74 0.08 -11.22
CA GLU A 38 19.96 0.66 -10.63
C GLU A 38 20.29 0.01 -9.27
N ALA A 39 19.26 -0.43 -8.51
CA ALA A 39 19.45 -1.19 -7.28
C ALA A 39 19.87 -2.65 -7.52
N GLY A 40 19.98 -3.10 -8.79
CA GLY A 40 20.29 -4.49 -9.17
C GLY A 40 19.14 -5.46 -8.87
N MET A 41 17.91 -4.99 -8.86
CA MET A 41 16.69 -5.73 -8.51
C MET A 41 15.70 -5.79 -9.69
N GLN A 42 14.62 -6.53 -9.53
CA GLN A 42 13.59 -6.70 -10.57
C GLN A 42 12.25 -6.15 -10.08
N PRO A 43 11.40 -5.59 -10.96
CA PRO A 43 10.03 -5.23 -10.62
C PRO A 43 9.21 -6.45 -10.17
N SER A 44 8.44 -6.30 -9.10
CA SER A 44 7.60 -7.38 -8.57
C SER A 44 6.29 -7.51 -9.33
N PHE A 45 5.60 -6.41 -9.58
CA PHE A 45 4.24 -6.41 -10.13
C PHE A 45 4.16 -6.91 -11.57
N SER A 46 5.21 -6.68 -12.37
CA SER A 46 5.29 -7.20 -13.75
C SER A 46 5.33 -8.73 -13.83
N THR A 47 5.44 -9.45 -12.71
CA THR A 47 5.30 -10.92 -12.64
C THR A 47 3.84 -11.38 -12.60
N VAL A 48 2.89 -10.46 -12.32
CA VAL A 48 1.46 -10.77 -12.33
C VAL A 48 0.97 -10.90 -13.77
N PRO A 49 0.34 -12.03 -14.15
CA PRO A 49 -0.14 -12.21 -15.51
C PRO A 49 -1.07 -11.09 -15.97
N GLY A 50 -0.72 -10.43 -17.08
CA GLY A 50 -1.49 -9.33 -17.65
C GLY A 50 -1.13 -7.94 -17.11
N TYR A 51 -0.38 -7.83 -16.01
CA TYR A 51 0.12 -6.57 -15.48
C TYR A 51 1.59 -6.36 -15.89
N HIS A 52 1.92 -5.27 -16.56
CA HIS A 52 3.23 -5.09 -17.20
C HIS A 52 4.08 -3.98 -16.59
N TRP A 53 3.60 -3.33 -15.54
CA TRP A 53 4.25 -2.18 -14.92
C TRP A 53 4.94 -2.56 -13.61
N SER A 54 5.87 -1.69 -13.20
CA SER A 54 6.61 -1.80 -11.92
C SER A 54 5.84 -1.21 -10.75
N THR A 55 4.87 -0.35 -11.05
CA THR A 55 4.07 0.40 -10.06
C THR A 55 2.58 0.32 -10.35
N CYS A 56 1.77 0.54 -9.33
CA CYS A 56 0.38 0.98 -9.48
C CYS A 56 0.32 2.47 -9.08
N ILE A 57 -0.29 3.32 -9.91
CA ILE A 57 -0.37 4.74 -9.63
C ILE A 57 -1.83 5.20 -9.70
N MET A 58 -2.29 5.76 -8.61
CA MET A 58 -3.67 6.19 -8.44
C MET A 58 -3.75 7.65 -8.02
N LYS A 59 -4.88 8.30 -8.30
CA LYS A 59 -5.19 9.60 -7.76
C LYS A 59 -6.65 9.72 -7.32
N ASN A 60 -6.85 10.47 -6.25
CA ASN A 60 -8.14 10.89 -5.72
C ASN A 60 -9.06 9.71 -5.37
N ASP A 61 -10.03 9.37 -6.21
CA ASP A 61 -11.01 8.30 -5.97
C ASP A 61 -10.54 6.90 -6.43
N ALA A 62 -9.46 6.82 -7.21
CA ALA A 62 -8.81 5.56 -7.55
C ALA A 62 -7.94 5.08 -6.37
N LEU A 63 -8.10 3.81 -5.97
CA LEU A 63 -7.51 3.26 -4.76
C LEU A 63 -6.35 2.29 -4.99
N CYS A 64 -6.52 1.34 -5.90
CA CYS A 64 -5.59 0.21 -6.05
C CYS A 64 -5.48 -0.23 -7.52
N HIS A 65 -4.38 -0.88 -7.88
CA HIS A 65 -4.07 -1.46 -9.18
C HIS A 65 -4.14 -0.48 -10.37
N GLY A 66 -4.01 0.82 -10.12
CA GLY A 66 -4.07 1.84 -11.17
C GLY A 66 -2.94 1.67 -12.19
N ILE A 67 -3.31 1.61 -13.47
CA ILE A 67 -2.36 1.50 -14.58
C ILE A 67 -1.67 2.85 -14.78
N PRO A 68 -0.31 2.91 -14.80
CA PRO A 68 0.42 4.12 -15.13
C PRO A 68 0.15 4.55 -16.58
N ASP A 69 -0.55 5.65 -16.76
CA ASP A 69 -0.94 6.23 -18.04
C ASP A 69 -0.40 7.66 -18.22
N ASN A 70 -0.96 8.41 -19.16
CA ASN A 70 -0.57 9.79 -19.43
C ASN A 70 -1.31 10.83 -18.56
N GLN A 71 -2.01 10.41 -17.50
CA GLN A 71 -2.61 11.34 -16.56
C GLN A 71 -1.53 12.21 -15.90
N ILE A 72 -1.83 13.51 -15.80
CA ILE A 72 -0.93 14.51 -15.24
C ILE A 72 -1.36 14.84 -13.81
N ILE A 73 -0.39 14.98 -12.92
CA ILE A 73 -0.63 15.41 -11.53
C ILE A 73 -0.95 16.91 -11.51
N ALA A 74 -2.03 17.26 -10.84
CA ALA A 74 -2.44 18.64 -10.57
C ALA A 74 -2.23 19.02 -9.10
N SER A 75 -2.18 20.32 -8.82
CA SER A 75 -2.18 20.81 -7.43
C SER A 75 -3.51 20.46 -6.76
N GLY A 76 -3.45 19.92 -5.56
CA GLY A 76 -4.62 19.46 -4.81
C GLY A 76 -4.94 17.96 -4.96
N ASP A 77 -4.26 17.26 -5.88
CA ASP A 77 -4.41 15.81 -6.01
C ASP A 77 -3.84 15.08 -4.79
N ILE A 78 -4.52 14.02 -4.39
CA ILE A 78 -3.96 12.96 -3.55
C ILE A 78 -3.48 11.86 -4.48
N ILE A 79 -2.18 11.61 -4.43
CA ILE A 79 -1.51 10.59 -5.24
C ILE A 79 -1.19 9.39 -4.35
N THR A 80 -1.45 8.21 -4.85
CA THR A 80 -1.02 6.94 -4.26
C THR A 80 -0.06 6.26 -5.22
N ILE A 81 1.14 5.92 -4.73
CA ILE A 81 2.13 5.13 -5.45
C ILE A 81 2.35 3.85 -4.68
N ASP A 82 2.09 2.75 -5.35
CA ASP A 82 2.34 1.41 -4.89
C ASP A 82 3.47 0.81 -5.74
N VAL A 83 4.50 0.23 -5.10
CA VAL A 83 5.70 -0.25 -5.77
C VAL A 83 6.26 -1.49 -5.11
N GLY A 84 6.55 -2.50 -5.93
CA GLY A 84 7.14 -3.75 -5.47
C GLY A 84 8.43 -4.11 -6.20
N LEU A 85 9.34 -4.79 -5.51
CA LEU A 85 10.57 -5.32 -6.10
C LEU A 85 10.86 -6.75 -5.66
N ILE A 86 11.71 -7.43 -6.46
CA ILE A 86 12.26 -8.75 -6.15
C ILE A 86 13.74 -8.61 -5.88
N ASN A 87 14.18 -9.05 -4.70
CA ASN A 87 15.58 -9.18 -4.34
C ASN A 87 15.93 -10.64 -4.01
N GLN A 88 16.82 -11.25 -4.79
CA GLN A 88 17.26 -12.66 -4.60
C GLN A 88 16.08 -13.66 -4.49
N GLY A 89 15.05 -13.46 -5.33
CA GLY A 89 13.87 -14.31 -5.39
C GLY A 89 12.86 -14.09 -4.26
N TYR A 90 12.95 -12.95 -3.55
CA TYR A 90 11.95 -12.53 -2.57
C TYR A 90 11.29 -11.24 -2.99
N HIS A 91 9.97 -11.24 -3.02
CA HIS A 91 9.13 -10.08 -3.26
C HIS A 91 9.04 -9.20 -2.02
N LEU A 92 8.97 -7.90 -2.24
CA LEU A 92 8.67 -6.86 -1.23
C LEU A 92 7.70 -5.87 -1.85
N ASP A 93 6.85 -5.32 -1.02
CA ASP A 93 5.75 -4.45 -1.39
C ASP A 93 5.62 -3.26 -0.46
N THR A 94 5.20 -2.09 -1.00
CA THR A 94 4.99 -0.90 -0.18
C THR A 94 4.22 0.18 -0.93
N THR A 95 3.29 0.83 -0.24
CA THR A 95 2.46 1.90 -0.79
C THR A 95 2.53 3.16 0.06
N ILE A 96 2.46 4.31 -0.60
CA ILE A 96 2.35 5.61 0.04
C ILE A 96 1.33 6.49 -0.66
N SER A 97 0.45 7.14 0.12
CA SER A 97 -0.42 8.22 -0.35
C SER A 97 0.06 9.57 0.19
N PHE A 98 0.01 10.61 -0.65
CA PHE A 98 0.41 11.95 -0.28
C PHE A 98 -0.31 13.00 -1.13
N GLY A 99 -0.38 14.22 -0.61
CA GLY A 99 -0.92 15.35 -1.36
C GLY A 99 0.15 16.05 -2.18
N VAL A 100 -0.20 16.55 -3.36
CA VAL A 100 0.70 17.31 -4.25
C VAL A 100 0.21 18.75 -4.37
N GLY A 101 1.14 19.72 -4.25
CA GLY A 101 0.81 21.14 -4.23
C GLY A 101 0.01 21.54 -2.98
N GLU A 102 -1.01 22.37 -3.15
CA GLU A 102 -1.85 22.84 -2.04
C GLU A 102 -3.00 21.87 -1.80
N ILE A 103 -2.99 21.20 -0.66
CA ILE A 103 -4.08 20.35 -0.18
C ILE A 103 -4.82 20.99 0.99
N THR A 104 -6.10 20.67 1.11
CA THR A 104 -6.96 21.16 2.21
C THR A 104 -6.57 20.53 3.54
N THR A 105 -6.94 21.19 4.64
CA THR A 105 -6.79 20.63 6.01
C THR A 105 -7.50 19.28 6.16
N LYS A 106 -8.66 19.13 5.50
CA LYS A 106 -9.41 17.86 5.51
C LYS A 106 -8.64 16.73 4.84
N GLN A 107 -8.02 16.99 3.68
CA GLN A 107 -7.16 16.01 2.98
C GLN A 107 -5.92 15.67 3.79
N ARG A 108 -5.28 16.67 4.42
CA ARG A 108 -4.12 16.42 5.30
C ARG A 108 -4.50 15.50 6.46
N ARG A 109 -5.61 15.81 7.15
CA ARG A 109 -6.11 14.95 8.24
C ARG A 109 -6.43 13.54 7.77
N PHE A 110 -7.04 13.40 6.58
CA PHE A 110 -7.35 12.11 5.98
C PHE A 110 -6.08 11.25 5.82
N LEU A 111 -5.01 11.80 5.27
CA LEU A 111 -3.72 11.11 5.12
C LEU A 111 -3.07 10.75 6.47
N GLU A 112 -3.10 11.66 7.44
CA GLU A 112 -2.56 11.41 8.80
C GLU A 112 -3.27 10.24 9.49
N ILE A 113 -4.58 10.11 9.30
CA ILE A 113 -5.37 9.03 9.87
C ILE A 113 -5.00 7.68 9.24
N GLY A 114 -4.77 7.60 7.93
CA GLY A 114 -4.30 6.38 7.28
C GLY A 114 -2.95 5.93 7.81
N GLN A 115 -1.99 6.83 7.94
CA GLN A 115 -0.69 6.53 8.53
C GLN A 115 -0.79 6.06 9.98
N LYS A 116 -1.66 6.70 10.78
CA LYS A 116 -1.95 6.28 12.15
C LYS A 116 -2.57 4.89 12.18
N SER A 117 -3.51 4.61 11.27
CA SER A 117 -4.17 3.31 11.14
C SER A 117 -3.16 2.21 10.81
N LEU A 118 -2.29 2.40 9.81
CA LEU A 118 -1.21 1.48 9.46
C LEU A 118 -0.27 1.23 10.66
N SER A 119 0.15 2.29 11.36
CA SER A 119 1.03 2.18 12.52
C SER A 119 0.41 1.33 13.64
N LYS A 120 -0.91 1.47 13.88
CA LYS A 120 -1.64 0.66 14.87
C LYS A 120 -1.77 -0.80 14.43
N ALA A 121 -2.02 -1.05 13.15
CA ALA A 121 -2.06 -2.39 12.57
C ALA A 121 -0.71 -3.10 12.73
N ILE A 122 0.37 -2.46 12.31
CA ILE A 122 1.73 -3.01 12.41
C ILE A 122 2.10 -3.36 13.85
N ALA A 123 1.75 -2.51 14.82
CA ALA A 123 2.02 -2.76 16.24
C ALA A 123 1.39 -4.06 16.76
N CYS A 124 0.37 -4.59 16.09
CA CYS A 124 -0.27 -5.87 16.39
C CYS A 124 0.38 -7.08 15.72
N ALA A 125 1.31 -6.89 14.77
CA ALA A 125 1.97 -7.97 14.05
C ALA A 125 3.06 -8.65 14.90
N LYS A 126 2.64 -9.34 15.97
CA LYS A 126 3.52 -10.02 16.95
C LYS A 126 3.27 -11.52 16.92
N VAL A 127 4.29 -12.30 17.28
CA VAL A 127 4.20 -13.77 17.41
C VAL A 127 3.02 -14.13 18.34
N GLY A 128 2.18 -15.06 17.88
CA GLY A 128 0.99 -15.53 18.59
C GLY A 128 -0.24 -14.63 18.54
N GLN A 129 -0.10 -13.39 18.06
CA GLN A 129 -1.25 -12.55 17.76
C GLN A 129 -1.96 -13.07 16.49
N SER A 130 -3.21 -12.67 16.29
CA SER A 130 -3.98 -13.10 15.12
C SER A 130 -4.13 -11.98 14.09
N VAL A 131 -4.40 -12.36 12.83
CA VAL A 131 -4.78 -11.42 11.77
C VAL A 131 -5.93 -10.52 12.19
N TYR A 132 -6.94 -11.07 12.90
CA TYR A 132 -8.04 -10.28 13.46
C TYR A 132 -7.58 -9.04 14.25
N GLN A 133 -6.48 -9.17 15.02
CA GLN A 133 -5.99 -8.05 15.84
C GLN A 133 -5.36 -6.95 14.97
N ILE A 134 -4.71 -7.31 13.87
CA ILE A 134 -4.19 -6.37 12.88
C ILE A 134 -5.36 -5.60 12.24
N SER A 135 -6.31 -6.34 11.66
CA SER A 135 -7.50 -5.78 11.01
C SER A 135 -8.31 -4.90 11.96
N ARG A 136 -8.56 -5.39 13.18
CA ARG A 136 -9.31 -4.64 14.20
C ARG A 136 -8.64 -3.34 14.61
N ALA A 137 -7.30 -3.33 14.68
CA ALA A 137 -6.55 -2.13 15.07
C ALA A 137 -6.63 -1.05 13.98
N MET A 138 -6.55 -1.43 12.68
CA MET A 138 -6.67 -0.47 11.59
C MET A 138 -8.10 0.03 11.42
N GLU A 139 -9.08 -0.86 11.39
CA GLU A 139 -10.50 -0.54 11.26
C GLU A 139 -10.96 0.46 12.33
N LYS A 140 -10.59 0.21 13.59
CA LYS A 140 -10.96 1.07 14.72
C LYS A 140 -10.56 2.52 14.49
N VAL A 141 -9.33 2.77 14.02
CA VAL A 141 -8.82 4.12 13.77
C VAL A 141 -9.62 4.82 12.67
N LEU A 142 -10.00 4.11 11.62
CA LEU A 142 -10.78 4.65 10.51
C LEU A 142 -12.20 4.99 10.94
N LEU A 143 -12.85 4.09 11.70
CA LEU A 143 -14.22 4.28 12.19
C LEU A 143 -14.35 5.45 13.19
N GLU A 144 -13.33 5.70 14.02
CA GLU A 144 -13.30 6.85 14.94
C GLU A 144 -13.38 8.20 14.20
N GLU A 145 -12.94 8.24 12.93
CA GLU A 145 -12.98 9.42 12.08
C GLU A 145 -14.09 9.38 11.01
N ASN A 146 -14.98 8.37 11.09
CA ASN A 146 -16.04 8.10 10.12
C ASN A 146 -15.53 7.86 8.68
N TYR A 147 -14.36 7.25 8.52
CA TYR A 147 -13.83 6.82 7.23
C TYR A 147 -14.20 5.37 6.93
N GLY A 148 -14.46 5.07 5.65
CA GLY A 148 -14.84 3.75 5.18
C GLY A 148 -13.62 2.84 4.98
N ALA A 149 -13.47 1.78 5.79
CA ALA A 149 -12.49 0.73 5.54
C ALA A 149 -12.93 -0.13 4.35
N VAL A 150 -12.04 -0.36 3.38
CA VAL A 150 -12.32 -1.21 2.22
C VAL A 150 -12.39 -2.67 2.65
N TYR A 151 -13.38 -3.39 2.14
CA TYR A 151 -13.65 -4.80 2.47
C TYR A 151 -13.49 -5.77 1.29
N GLN A 152 -13.26 -5.23 0.08
CA GLN A 152 -13.17 -6.00 -1.17
C GLN A 152 -11.73 -6.44 -1.48
N LEU A 153 -10.75 -5.81 -0.87
CA LEU A 153 -9.32 -6.05 -1.02
C LEU A 153 -8.68 -6.32 0.35
N THR A 154 -7.54 -6.97 0.35
CA THR A 154 -6.85 -7.38 1.57
C THR A 154 -5.34 -7.23 1.43
N GLY A 155 -4.64 -6.93 2.51
CA GLY A 155 -3.23 -7.21 2.66
C GLY A 155 -2.95 -8.72 2.68
N HIS A 156 -1.70 -9.10 2.69
CA HIS A 156 -1.29 -10.49 2.44
C HIS A 156 0.07 -10.84 3.05
N GLY A 157 0.39 -12.11 3.10
CA GLY A 157 1.78 -12.56 3.24
C GLY A 157 2.58 -12.21 1.98
N VAL A 158 3.87 -11.92 2.12
CA VAL A 158 4.75 -11.58 1.00
C VAL A 158 6.12 -12.23 1.20
N GLY A 159 6.75 -12.72 0.12
CA GLY A 159 8.05 -13.37 0.25
C GLY A 159 8.46 -14.11 -1.02
N LYS A 160 8.34 -15.43 -1.07
CA LYS A 160 8.65 -16.21 -2.27
C LYS A 160 7.71 -15.93 -3.43
N GLU A 161 6.51 -15.51 -3.12
CA GLU A 161 5.51 -15.02 -4.05
C GLU A 161 5.08 -13.62 -3.60
N LEU A 162 4.51 -12.84 -4.53
CA LEU A 162 3.99 -11.52 -4.22
C LEU A 162 2.80 -11.63 -3.25
N HIS A 163 1.85 -12.50 -3.54
CA HIS A 163 0.68 -12.73 -2.71
C HIS A 163 0.75 -14.12 -2.08
N MET A 164 0.87 -14.17 -0.76
CA MET A 164 0.92 -15.38 0.05
C MET A 164 -0.11 -15.31 1.19
N GLU A 165 -0.42 -16.44 1.76
CA GLU A 165 -1.16 -16.48 3.04
C GLU A 165 -0.29 -15.90 4.19
N PRO A 166 -0.92 -15.30 5.21
CA PRO A 166 -2.35 -15.10 5.35
C PRO A 166 -2.85 -13.87 4.60
N THR A 167 -4.14 -13.83 4.22
CA THR A 167 -4.83 -12.59 3.87
C THR A 167 -5.05 -11.73 5.11
N ILE A 168 -4.98 -10.39 4.96
CA ILE A 168 -5.09 -9.42 6.06
C ILE A 168 -6.15 -8.36 5.69
N PRO A 169 -7.44 -8.62 5.96
CA PRO A 169 -8.52 -7.67 5.63
C PRO A 169 -8.39 -6.34 6.38
N CYS A 170 -8.80 -5.23 5.72
CA CYS A 170 -8.92 -3.93 6.40
C CYS A 170 -10.10 -3.88 7.38
N VAL A 171 -11.10 -4.75 7.20
CA VAL A 171 -12.27 -4.92 8.06
C VAL A 171 -12.10 -6.20 8.89
N ALA A 172 -12.27 -6.09 10.20
CA ALA A 172 -12.03 -7.21 11.10
C ALA A 172 -13.10 -8.31 10.99
N ASN A 173 -12.67 -9.52 10.61
CA ASN A 173 -13.52 -10.71 10.59
C ASN A 173 -13.22 -11.59 11.82
N PRO A 174 -14.21 -11.93 12.67
CA PRO A 174 -14.01 -12.78 13.83
C PRO A 174 -13.36 -14.15 13.54
N GLU A 175 -13.53 -14.69 12.34
CA GLU A 175 -12.93 -15.98 11.92
C GLU A 175 -11.39 -15.91 11.86
N ASP A 176 -10.83 -14.72 11.56
CA ASP A 176 -9.38 -14.49 11.47
C ASP A 176 -8.68 -14.58 12.84
N ARG A 177 -9.42 -14.74 13.94
CA ARG A 177 -8.85 -15.08 15.25
C ARG A 177 -8.11 -16.41 15.27
N ARG A 178 -8.40 -17.30 14.32
CA ARG A 178 -7.75 -18.61 14.19
C ARG A 178 -6.41 -18.52 13.46
N VAL A 179 -6.21 -17.49 12.63
CA VAL A 179 -5.00 -17.28 11.85
C VAL A 179 -3.96 -16.61 12.74
N ARG A 180 -3.01 -17.41 13.28
CA ARG A 180 -1.99 -16.96 14.22
C ARG A 180 -0.68 -16.65 13.50
N LEU A 181 -0.07 -15.54 13.87
CA LEU A 181 1.22 -15.13 13.34
C LEU A 181 2.35 -15.94 13.99
N THR A 182 3.31 -16.33 13.17
CA THR A 182 4.52 -17.05 13.59
C THR A 182 5.77 -16.22 13.32
N GLU A 183 6.83 -16.50 14.07
CA GLU A 183 8.11 -15.85 13.84
C GLU A 183 8.66 -16.14 12.43
N GLY A 184 9.23 -15.13 11.81
CA GLY A 184 9.80 -15.22 10.46
C GLY A 184 8.80 -14.95 9.34
N GLN A 185 7.51 -14.86 9.60
CA GLN A 185 6.54 -14.43 8.60
C GLN A 185 6.79 -13.00 8.15
N THR A 186 6.66 -12.75 6.85
CA THR A 186 6.67 -11.41 6.26
C THR A 186 5.30 -11.10 5.67
N LEU A 187 4.80 -9.91 5.99
CA LEU A 187 3.43 -9.48 5.74
C LEU A 187 3.45 -8.14 5.02
N ALA A 188 2.67 -8.00 3.96
CA ALA A 188 2.26 -6.74 3.37
C ALA A 188 1.02 -6.26 4.15
N ILE A 189 1.24 -5.36 5.10
CA ILE A 189 0.16 -4.78 5.93
C ILE A 189 -0.23 -3.48 5.30
N GLU A 190 -1.43 -3.45 4.74
CA GLU A 190 -1.95 -2.32 3.99
C GLU A 190 -3.29 -1.82 4.56
N VAL A 191 -3.46 -0.52 4.57
CA VAL A 191 -4.68 0.16 4.98
C VAL A 191 -5.28 0.83 3.77
N MET A 192 -6.38 0.30 3.29
CA MET A 192 -7.16 0.82 2.17
C MET A 192 -8.46 1.42 2.68
N TYR A 193 -8.72 2.69 2.38
CA TYR A 193 -9.87 3.38 2.93
C TYR A 193 -10.33 4.55 2.07
N SER A 194 -11.56 4.98 2.31
CA SER A 194 -12.18 6.12 1.62
C SER A 194 -12.72 7.15 2.60
N MET A 195 -12.85 8.38 2.12
CA MET A 195 -13.47 9.48 2.88
C MET A 195 -15.01 9.36 2.92
N GLY A 196 -15.57 8.49 2.09
CA GLY A 196 -17.01 8.22 1.98
C GLY A 196 -17.32 6.73 1.98
N ASN A 197 -18.14 6.26 1.03
CA ASN A 197 -18.51 4.86 0.93
C ASN A 197 -17.32 4.03 0.42
N PRO A 198 -16.89 2.96 1.13
CA PRO A 198 -15.75 2.14 0.72
C PRO A 198 -16.06 1.13 -0.40
N GLN A 199 -17.28 1.12 -0.94
CA GLN A 199 -17.64 0.24 -2.05
C GLN A 199 -16.83 0.60 -3.29
N LEU A 200 -16.11 -0.40 -3.83
CA LEU A 200 -15.30 -0.26 -5.03
C LEU A 200 -16.00 -0.80 -6.27
N ILE A 201 -15.65 -0.20 -7.40
CA ILE A 201 -15.92 -0.70 -8.74
C ILE A 201 -14.59 -0.82 -9.50
N VAL A 202 -14.57 -1.67 -10.52
CA VAL A 202 -13.40 -1.80 -11.43
C VAL A 202 -13.64 -0.89 -12.63
N ASP A 203 -12.61 -0.18 -13.05
CA ASP A 203 -12.63 0.69 -14.22
C ASP A 203 -12.67 -0.10 -15.53
N ALA A 204 -12.84 0.63 -16.63
CA ALA A 204 -12.85 0.06 -17.99
C ALA A 204 -11.51 -0.55 -18.44
N ASP A 205 -10.41 -0.26 -17.71
CA ASP A 205 -9.09 -0.87 -17.92
C ASP A 205 -8.98 -2.28 -17.33
N GLU A 206 -10.03 -2.76 -16.65
CA GLU A 206 -10.14 -4.07 -15.98
C GLU A 206 -9.19 -4.27 -14.79
N TRP A 207 -8.44 -3.21 -14.37
CA TRP A 207 -7.46 -3.25 -13.28
C TRP A 207 -7.77 -2.27 -12.16
N THR A 208 -7.96 -0.99 -12.51
CA THR A 208 -8.07 0.08 -11.51
C THR A 208 -9.33 -0.04 -10.68
N PHE A 209 -9.18 -0.19 -9.37
CA PHE A 209 -10.27 -0.09 -8.41
C PHE A 209 -10.47 1.35 -7.97
N ARG A 210 -11.71 1.83 -8.00
CA ARG A 210 -12.09 3.16 -7.49
C ARG A 210 -13.36 3.11 -6.66
N THR A 211 -13.58 4.13 -5.85
CA THR A 211 -14.84 4.25 -5.11
C THR A 211 -16.02 4.48 -6.05
N LYS A 212 -17.11 3.80 -5.79
CA LYS A 212 -18.33 3.91 -6.57
C LYS A 212 -18.99 5.30 -6.48
N ASP A 213 -18.81 5.99 -5.37
CA ASP A 213 -19.39 7.31 -5.10
C ASP A 213 -18.45 8.47 -5.44
N GLY A 214 -17.24 8.21 -5.96
CA GLY A 214 -16.23 9.21 -6.29
C GLY A 214 -15.56 9.83 -5.06
N SER A 215 -15.72 9.25 -3.86
CA SER A 215 -15.07 9.77 -2.67
C SER A 215 -13.57 9.48 -2.68
N LEU A 216 -12.81 10.43 -2.08
CA LEU A 216 -11.36 10.36 -1.98
C LEU A 216 -10.90 9.10 -1.28
N THR A 217 -9.86 8.46 -1.83
CA THR A 217 -9.21 7.28 -1.28
C THR A 217 -7.77 7.55 -0.86
N ALA A 218 -7.23 6.67 -0.03
CA ALA A 218 -5.81 6.55 0.22
C ALA A 218 -5.45 5.13 0.64
N MET A 219 -4.19 4.76 0.40
CA MET A 219 -3.61 3.49 0.78
C MET A 219 -2.22 3.71 1.37
N PHE A 220 -1.92 3.02 2.44
CA PHE A 220 -0.60 3.01 3.07
C PHE A 220 -0.22 1.58 3.40
N GLU A 221 1.00 1.19 3.05
CA GLU A 221 1.46 -0.17 3.21
C GLU A 221 2.93 -0.25 3.54
N GLU A 222 3.29 -1.25 4.34
CA GLU A 222 4.67 -1.63 4.59
C GLU A 222 4.84 -3.16 4.60
N THR A 223 5.95 -3.65 4.06
CA THR A 223 6.38 -5.03 4.32
C THR A 223 6.94 -5.13 5.73
N VAL A 224 6.36 -6.01 6.53
CA VAL A 224 6.66 -6.18 7.95
C VAL A 224 7.12 -7.61 8.25
N LEU A 225 8.23 -7.76 8.95
CA LEU A 225 8.71 -9.04 9.47
C LEU A 225 8.20 -9.23 10.91
N VAL A 226 7.58 -10.37 11.17
CA VAL A 226 7.19 -10.80 12.52
C VAL A 226 8.40 -11.39 13.23
N THR A 227 8.84 -10.78 14.34
CA THR A 227 9.99 -11.27 15.12
C THR A 227 9.59 -11.57 16.57
N ALA A 228 10.43 -12.33 17.30
CA ALA A 228 10.26 -12.60 18.72
C ALA A 228 10.19 -11.31 19.57
N HIS A 229 10.80 -10.21 19.09
CA HIS A 229 10.84 -8.92 19.78
C HIS A 229 9.76 -7.93 19.33
N GLY A 230 8.89 -8.34 18.39
CA GLY A 230 7.83 -7.54 17.78
C GLY A 230 8.03 -7.30 16.29
N PRO A 231 7.18 -6.50 15.64
CA PRO A 231 7.24 -6.26 14.22
C PRO A 231 8.47 -5.42 13.82
N GLU A 232 9.16 -5.82 12.76
CA GLU A 232 10.22 -5.06 12.11
C GLU A 232 9.73 -4.60 10.73
N ILE A 233 9.66 -3.29 10.50
CA ILE A 233 9.26 -2.75 9.19
C ILE A 233 10.47 -2.79 8.26
N LEU A 234 10.38 -3.57 7.19
CA LEU A 234 11.48 -3.75 6.23
C LEU A 234 11.57 -2.60 5.22
N THR A 235 10.43 -1.98 4.88
CA THR A 235 10.28 -0.91 3.87
C THR A 235 10.15 0.48 4.46
N LYS A 236 10.58 0.66 5.72
CA LYS A 236 10.57 1.97 6.40
C LYS A 236 11.69 2.87 5.85
N GLY A 237 11.32 4.06 5.35
CA GLY A 237 12.25 5.14 5.05
C GLY A 237 13.00 5.60 6.31
N ARG A 238 14.24 6.09 6.12
CA ARG A 238 15.04 6.71 7.19
C ARG A 238 14.55 8.12 7.48
#